data_ae94aae8967f3c5aab7a51e8891f5058
#
_entry.id   ae94aae8967f3c5aab7a51e8891f5058
#
_cell.length_a   1.000
_cell.length_b   1.000
_cell.length_c   1.000
_cell.angle_alpha   90.00
_cell.angle_beta   90.00
_cell.angle_gamma   90.00
#
_symmetry.space_group_name_H-M   'P 1'
#
loop_
_entity.id
_entity.type
_entity.pdbx_description
1 polymer ?
#
loop_
_entity_poly.entity_id
_entity_poly.type
_entity_poly.pdbx_seq_one_letter_code
_entity_poly.pdbx_strand_id
1 'polypeptide(L)'
;MTDDFEPEMDLAEQIFMLLCEQPEGCSEYQLIQQLKARHSTHIPNLPLLDKLVLFRTHFLVFNALYRLRDQLWGENRHTLQISPLCVQLQAYVPGTSAVVENDPLREYYLDMTNLRDTDEGEVERLLASFW
;
A
#
# COMPACT_ATOMS: atom_id res chain seq x y z
N MET A 1 0.41 27.24 -4.50
CA MET A 1 -0.40 26.03 -4.49
C MET A 1 0.44 24.90 -3.94
N THR A 2 -0.04 24.21 -2.93
CA THR A 2 0.70 23.10 -2.33
C THR A 2 0.25 21.78 -2.95
N ASP A 3 1.20 20.84 -3.10
CA ASP A 3 0.90 19.49 -3.57
C ASP A 3 0.53 18.57 -2.40
N ASP A 4 0.33 19.13 -1.21
CA ASP A 4 0.00 18.35 -0.02
C ASP A 4 -1.41 17.77 -0.14
N PHE A 5 -1.57 16.57 0.43
CA PHE A 5 -2.89 15.95 0.49
C PHE A 5 -3.79 16.66 1.47
N GLU A 6 -5.09 16.63 1.19
CA GLU A 6 -6.08 17.12 2.14
C GLU A 6 -6.09 16.24 3.39
N PRO A 7 -6.21 16.83 4.61
CA PRO A 7 -6.12 16.05 5.85
C PRO A 7 -7.17 14.94 5.99
N GLU A 8 -8.34 15.12 5.38
CA GLU A 8 -9.41 14.12 5.45
C GLU A 8 -9.27 13.00 4.45
N MET A 9 -8.32 13.12 3.49
CA MET A 9 -8.18 12.13 2.45
C MET A 9 -7.60 10.83 3.00
N ASP A 10 -8.30 9.73 2.73
CA ASP A 10 -7.87 8.39 3.12
C ASP A 10 -6.55 8.02 2.42
N LEU A 11 -5.74 7.20 3.08
CA LEU A 11 -4.48 6.75 2.52
C LEU A 11 -4.66 6.04 1.18
N ALA A 12 -5.70 5.22 1.04
CA ALA A 12 -5.99 4.55 -0.22
C ALA A 12 -6.25 5.55 -1.35
N GLU A 13 -6.97 6.64 -1.07
CA GLU A 13 -7.22 7.68 -2.06
C GLU A 13 -5.94 8.42 -2.44
N GLN A 14 -5.09 8.71 -1.45
CA GLN A 14 -3.80 9.36 -1.70
C GLN A 14 -2.94 8.50 -2.61
N ILE A 15 -2.88 7.20 -2.35
CA ILE A 15 -2.13 6.26 -3.17
C ILE A 15 -2.70 6.21 -4.59
N PHE A 16 -4.03 6.17 -4.71
CA PHE A 16 -4.66 6.15 -6.03
C PHE A 16 -4.28 7.38 -6.86
N MET A 17 -4.28 8.56 -6.24
CA MET A 17 -3.86 9.79 -6.93
C MET A 17 -2.41 9.70 -7.43
N LEU A 18 -1.51 9.18 -6.58
CA LEU A 18 -0.11 9.05 -6.98
C LEU A 18 0.06 8.04 -8.12
N LEU A 19 -0.68 6.94 -8.09
CA LEU A 19 -0.59 5.93 -9.14
C LEU A 19 -1.18 6.41 -10.46
N CYS A 20 -2.20 7.26 -10.42
CA CYS A 20 -2.74 7.88 -11.63
C CYS A 20 -1.71 8.78 -12.32
N GLU A 21 -0.80 9.37 -11.56
CA GLU A 21 0.27 10.23 -12.10
C GLU A 21 1.43 9.40 -12.67
N GLN A 22 1.46 8.10 -12.43
CA GLN A 22 2.56 7.21 -12.78
C GLN A 22 2.05 5.95 -13.48
N PRO A 23 1.65 6.05 -14.75
CA PRO A 23 1.05 4.91 -15.47
C PRO A 23 1.96 3.68 -15.54
N GLU A 24 3.28 3.86 -15.54
CA GLU A 24 4.24 2.75 -15.54
C GLU A 24 4.44 2.13 -14.16
N GLY A 25 3.80 2.70 -13.13
CA GLY A 25 3.93 2.21 -11.76
C GLY A 25 5.16 2.72 -11.03
N CYS A 26 5.31 2.30 -9.79
CA CYS A 26 6.46 2.65 -8.96
C CYS A 26 6.68 1.56 -7.91
N SER A 27 7.85 1.59 -7.27
CA SER A 27 8.11 0.67 -6.16
C SER A 27 7.40 1.14 -4.89
N GLU A 28 7.28 0.25 -3.91
CA GLU A 28 6.76 0.62 -2.60
C GLU A 28 7.60 1.73 -1.97
N TYR A 29 8.92 1.64 -2.07
CA TYR A 29 9.81 2.66 -1.52
C TYR A 29 9.53 4.04 -2.13
N GLN A 30 9.41 4.10 -3.45
CA GLN A 30 9.10 5.34 -4.15
C GLN A 30 7.73 5.89 -3.71
N LEU A 31 6.76 5.01 -3.55
CA LEU A 31 5.43 5.40 -3.11
C LEU A 31 5.47 6.02 -1.71
N ILE A 32 6.21 5.39 -0.79
CA ILE A 32 6.37 5.92 0.57
C ILE A 32 7.06 7.29 0.54
N GLN A 33 8.10 7.45 -0.26
CA GLN A 33 8.81 8.73 -0.37
C GLN A 33 7.90 9.83 -0.93
N GLN A 34 7.06 9.50 -1.90
CA GLN A 34 6.11 10.45 -2.46
C GLN A 34 5.03 10.84 -1.45
N LEU A 35 4.54 9.89 -0.67
CA LEU A 35 3.58 10.17 0.40
C LEU A 35 4.19 11.11 1.44
N LYS A 36 5.43 10.87 1.83
CA LYS A 36 6.14 11.75 2.77
C LYS A 36 6.35 13.16 2.19
N ALA A 37 6.71 13.24 0.91
CA ALA A 37 6.95 14.52 0.25
C ALA A 37 5.68 15.38 0.20
N ARG A 38 4.52 14.76 0.14
CA ARG A 38 3.23 15.46 0.15
C ARG A 38 2.61 15.54 1.54
N HIS A 39 3.40 15.25 2.57
CA HIS A 39 2.99 15.38 3.98
C HIS A 39 1.76 14.58 4.34
N SER A 40 1.70 13.31 3.89
CA SER A 40 0.62 12.41 4.28
C SER A 40 0.63 12.23 5.80
N THR A 41 -0.52 12.44 6.43
CA THR A 41 -0.66 12.26 7.88
C THR A 41 -0.76 10.78 8.27
N HIS A 42 -0.93 9.88 7.30
CA HIS A 42 -1.04 8.45 7.55
C HIS A 42 0.31 7.75 7.64
N ILE A 43 1.38 8.40 7.19
CA ILE A 43 2.72 7.82 7.14
C ILE A 43 3.57 8.44 8.24
N PRO A 44 4.20 7.61 9.10
CA PRO A 44 5.07 8.16 10.16
C PRO A 44 6.22 8.98 9.57
N ASN A 45 6.44 10.16 10.13
CA ASN A 45 7.56 11.01 9.71
C ASN A 45 8.80 10.68 10.54
N LEU A 46 9.19 9.40 10.51
CA LEU A 46 10.32 8.87 11.24
C LEU A 46 11.24 8.13 10.28
N PRO A 47 12.54 8.01 10.62
CA PRO A 47 13.47 7.32 9.73
C PRO A 47 13.07 5.85 9.51
N LEU A 48 13.12 5.38 8.27
CA LEU A 48 12.82 4.00 7.93
C LEU A 48 13.96 3.03 8.34
N LEU A 49 15.01 3.56 8.98
CA LEU A 49 16.08 2.73 9.53
C LEU A 49 15.64 1.95 10.77
N ASP A 50 14.62 2.45 11.47
CA ASP A 50 14.02 1.72 12.57
C ASP A 50 13.14 0.61 12.00
N LYS A 51 13.42 -0.64 12.37
CA LYS A 51 12.73 -1.80 11.82
C LYS A 51 11.23 -1.80 12.10
N LEU A 52 10.85 -1.35 13.29
CA LEU A 52 9.44 -1.30 13.65
C LEU A 52 8.71 -0.22 12.85
N VAL A 53 9.33 0.94 12.66
CA VAL A 53 8.78 2.01 11.82
C VAL A 53 8.66 1.52 10.38
N LEU A 54 9.68 0.85 9.87
CA LEU A 54 9.65 0.30 8.51
C LEU A 54 8.50 -0.70 8.34
N PHE A 55 8.36 -1.62 9.28
CA PHE A 55 7.28 -2.60 9.21
C PHE A 55 5.91 -1.94 9.26
N ARG A 56 5.71 -1.02 10.20
CA ARG A 56 4.42 -0.33 10.34
C ARG A 56 4.07 0.47 9.09
N THR A 57 5.04 1.16 8.53
CA THR A 57 4.83 1.90 7.29
C THR A 57 4.47 0.96 6.14
N HIS A 58 5.24 -0.11 5.98
CA HIS A 58 4.97 -1.15 4.98
C HIS A 58 3.56 -1.72 5.15
N PHE A 59 3.19 -2.08 6.38
CA PHE A 59 1.89 -2.67 6.65
C PHE A 59 0.76 -1.71 6.29
N LEU A 60 0.87 -0.45 6.69
CA LEU A 60 -0.16 0.56 6.41
C LEU A 60 -0.33 0.77 4.91
N VAL A 61 0.78 0.83 4.18
CA VAL A 61 0.73 1.01 2.72
C VAL A 61 0.09 -0.21 2.07
N PHE A 62 0.49 -1.42 2.44
CA PHE A 62 -0.07 -2.63 1.84
C PHE A 62 -1.54 -2.84 2.24
N ASN A 63 -1.91 -2.51 3.48
CA ASN A 63 -3.32 -2.52 3.87
C ASN A 63 -4.14 -1.61 2.95
N ALA A 64 -3.64 -0.39 2.72
CA ALA A 64 -4.32 0.56 1.85
C ALA A 64 -4.37 0.07 0.40
N LEU A 65 -3.30 -0.55 -0.09
CA LEU A 65 -3.23 -1.08 -1.45
C LEU A 65 -4.26 -2.19 -1.67
N TYR A 66 -4.39 -3.12 -0.73
CA TYR A 66 -5.37 -4.21 -0.87
C TYR A 66 -6.80 -3.69 -0.77
N ARG A 67 -7.06 -2.72 0.11
CA ARG A 67 -8.38 -2.07 0.16
C ARG A 67 -8.70 -1.34 -1.15
N LEU A 68 -7.71 -0.65 -1.70
CA LEU A 68 -7.86 0.05 -2.98
C LEU A 68 -8.14 -0.94 -4.11
N ARG A 69 -7.40 -2.05 -4.15
CA ARG A 69 -7.59 -3.08 -5.17
C ARG A 69 -9.02 -3.62 -5.15
N ASP A 70 -9.53 -3.93 -3.96
CA ASP A 70 -10.88 -4.44 -3.81
C ASP A 70 -11.90 -3.41 -4.28
N GLN A 71 -11.71 -2.15 -3.91
CA GLN A 71 -12.63 -1.08 -4.30
C GLN A 71 -12.66 -0.89 -5.82
N LEU A 72 -11.48 -0.78 -6.44
CA LEU A 72 -11.39 -0.57 -7.88
C LEU A 72 -11.97 -1.74 -8.65
N TRP A 73 -11.73 -2.95 -8.18
CA TRP A 73 -12.27 -4.16 -8.80
C TRP A 73 -13.80 -4.18 -8.70
N GLY A 74 -14.34 -3.86 -7.53
CA GLY A 74 -15.79 -3.80 -7.33
C GLY A 74 -16.47 -2.74 -8.18
N GLU A 75 -15.75 -1.66 -8.53
CA GLU A 75 -16.26 -0.59 -9.38
C GLU A 75 -15.99 -0.82 -10.87
N ASN A 76 -15.33 -1.94 -11.21
CA ASN A 76 -14.94 -2.28 -12.59
C ASN A 76 -14.11 -1.17 -13.25
N ARG A 77 -13.28 -0.49 -12.47
CA ARG A 77 -12.49 0.65 -12.96
C ARG A 77 -11.08 0.25 -13.37
N HIS A 78 -10.40 -0.45 -12.47
CA HIS A 78 -9.00 -0.85 -12.67
C HIS A 78 -8.72 -2.13 -11.92
N THR A 79 -7.62 -2.78 -12.27
CA THR A 79 -6.96 -3.75 -11.41
C THR A 79 -5.69 -3.11 -10.85
N LEU A 80 -5.15 -3.69 -9.79
CA LEU A 80 -3.95 -3.13 -9.15
C LEU A 80 -2.94 -4.25 -8.95
N GLN A 81 -1.76 -4.07 -9.56
CA GLN A 81 -0.63 -4.95 -9.30
C GLN A 81 0.05 -4.51 -8.01
N ILE A 82 0.24 -5.43 -7.09
CA ILE A 82 0.81 -5.13 -5.77
C ILE A 82 2.02 -6.03 -5.54
N SER A 83 3.20 -5.42 -5.49
CA SER A 83 4.42 -6.07 -5.04
C SER A 83 5.37 -4.99 -4.51
N PRO A 84 6.38 -5.36 -3.70
CA PRO A 84 7.32 -4.34 -3.20
C PRO A 84 8.09 -3.62 -4.31
N LEU A 85 8.33 -4.30 -5.42
CA LEU A 85 9.12 -3.74 -6.52
C LEU A 85 8.29 -2.98 -7.54
N CYS A 86 6.99 -3.29 -7.63
CA CYS A 86 6.12 -2.64 -8.62
C CYS A 86 4.69 -2.58 -8.12
N VAL A 87 4.18 -1.37 -7.96
CA VAL A 87 2.77 -1.09 -7.69
C VAL A 87 2.26 -0.32 -8.90
N GLN A 88 1.25 -0.85 -9.56
CA GLN A 88 0.80 -0.28 -10.85
C GLN A 88 -0.70 -0.46 -11.03
N LEU A 89 -1.38 0.62 -11.45
CA LEU A 89 -2.75 0.54 -11.92
C LEU A 89 -2.76 -0.07 -13.31
N GLN A 90 -3.68 -1.01 -13.54
CA GLN A 90 -3.86 -1.66 -14.82
C GLN A 90 -5.32 -1.57 -15.24
N ALA A 91 -5.57 -1.63 -16.54
CA ALA A 91 -6.93 -1.56 -17.06
C ALA A 91 -7.74 -2.76 -16.59
N TYR A 92 -9.00 -2.53 -16.20
CA TYR A 92 -9.93 -3.60 -15.88
C TYR A 92 -10.30 -4.36 -17.15
N VAL A 93 -10.18 -5.69 -17.10
CA VAL A 93 -10.55 -6.56 -18.21
C VAL A 93 -11.69 -7.46 -17.73
N PRO A 94 -12.90 -7.32 -18.28
CA PRO A 94 -14.03 -8.17 -17.89
C PRO A 94 -13.71 -9.65 -18.12
N GLY A 95 -14.13 -10.48 -17.19
CA GLY A 95 -13.91 -11.92 -17.27
C GLY A 95 -12.63 -12.44 -16.66
N THR A 96 -11.73 -11.57 -16.20
CA THR A 96 -10.50 -11.97 -15.51
C THR A 96 -10.69 -12.03 -14.01
N SER A 97 -11.74 -12.63 -13.55
CA SER A 97 -12.18 -12.53 -12.16
C SER A 97 -11.47 -13.45 -11.19
N ALA A 98 -10.68 -14.39 -11.67
CA ALA A 98 -10.43 -15.57 -10.88
C ALA A 98 -9.28 -15.45 -9.88
N VAL A 99 -8.56 -14.37 -9.84
CA VAL A 99 -7.24 -14.37 -9.20
C VAL A 99 -7.29 -14.03 -7.73
N VAL A 100 -8.44 -13.60 -7.20
CA VAL A 100 -8.47 -12.92 -5.91
C VAL A 100 -9.06 -13.76 -4.77
N GLU A 101 -9.62 -14.92 -5.07
CA GLU A 101 -10.38 -15.65 -4.06
C GLU A 101 -9.55 -16.24 -2.92
N ASN A 102 -8.26 -16.46 -3.13
CA ASN A 102 -7.37 -17.00 -2.09
C ASN A 102 -6.02 -16.29 -2.13
N ASP A 103 -5.97 -15.07 -1.60
CA ASP A 103 -4.73 -14.32 -1.50
C ASP A 103 -4.34 -14.22 -0.02
N PRO A 104 -3.39 -15.05 0.46
CA PRO A 104 -2.99 -15.00 1.87
C PRO A 104 -2.39 -13.66 2.29
N LEU A 105 -1.72 -12.97 1.37
CA LEU A 105 -1.16 -11.65 1.67
C LEU A 105 -2.28 -10.62 1.89
N ARG A 106 -3.32 -10.70 1.08
CA ARG A 106 -4.48 -9.83 1.25
C ARG A 106 -5.10 -10.03 2.64
N GLU A 107 -5.32 -11.28 3.03
CA GLU A 107 -5.89 -11.57 4.34
C GLU A 107 -5.01 -11.06 5.46
N TYR A 108 -3.70 -11.24 5.33
CA TYR A 108 -2.76 -10.77 6.34
C TYR A 108 -2.80 -9.26 6.50
N TYR A 109 -2.74 -8.51 5.40
CA TYR A 109 -2.66 -7.04 5.46
C TYR A 109 -4.00 -6.38 5.74
N LEU A 110 -5.12 -7.03 5.49
CA LEU A 110 -6.41 -6.48 5.85
C LEU A 110 -6.74 -6.66 7.34
N ASP A 111 -6.04 -7.53 8.04
CA ASP A 111 -6.23 -7.75 9.47
C ASP A 111 -5.31 -6.82 10.27
N MET A 112 -5.87 -5.71 10.77
CA MET A 112 -5.11 -4.71 11.51
C MET A 112 -4.57 -5.23 12.85
N THR A 113 -5.04 -6.38 13.34
CA THR A 113 -4.45 -6.97 14.55
C THR A 113 -3.02 -7.42 14.31
N ASN A 114 -2.68 -7.78 13.08
CA ASN A 114 -1.31 -8.14 12.73
C ASN A 114 -0.36 -6.96 12.89
N LEU A 115 -0.83 -5.75 12.63
CA LEU A 115 -0.03 -4.55 12.86
C LEU A 115 0.17 -4.29 14.36
N ARG A 116 -0.91 -4.39 15.13
CA ARG A 116 -0.89 -4.09 16.55
C ARG A 116 -0.05 -5.07 17.35
N ASP A 117 -0.14 -6.36 17.00
CA ASP A 117 0.41 -7.44 17.81
C ASP A 117 1.83 -7.84 17.43
N THR A 118 2.42 -7.22 16.41
CA THR A 118 3.75 -7.56 15.95
C THR A 118 4.82 -6.80 16.75
N ASP A 119 5.76 -7.53 17.35
CA ASP A 119 6.90 -6.95 18.08
C ASP A 119 8.14 -6.88 17.18
N GLU A 120 9.24 -6.32 17.72
CA GLU A 120 10.46 -6.12 16.93
C GLU A 120 11.09 -7.44 16.46
N GLY A 121 11.03 -8.50 17.25
CA GLY A 121 11.57 -9.79 16.87
C GLY A 121 10.80 -10.40 15.70
N GLU A 122 9.48 -10.27 15.72
CA GLU A 122 8.65 -10.72 14.61
C GLU A 122 8.86 -9.88 13.36
N VAL A 123 9.08 -8.57 13.55
CA VAL A 123 9.36 -7.67 12.42
C VAL A 123 10.60 -8.15 11.66
N GLU A 124 11.67 -8.51 12.37
CA GLU A 124 12.89 -8.99 11.72
C GLU A 124 12.62 -10.21 10.86
N ARG A 125 11.82 -11.16 11.35
CA ARG A 125 11.48 -12.36 10.59
C ARG A 125 10.62 -12.06 9.40
N LEU A 126 9.64 -11.18 9.55
CA LEU A 126 8.74 -10.81 8.48
C LEU A 126 9.44 -10.04 7.37
N LEU A 127 10.29 -9.08 7.74
CA LEU A 127 11.05 -8.30 6.76
C LEU A 127 11.99 -9.20 5.95
N ALA A 128 12.60 -10.19 6.59
CA ALA A 128 13.44 -11.15 5.90
C ALA A 128 12.65 -11.98 4.87
N SER A 129 11.36 -12.18 5.10
CA SER A 129 10.50 -12.92 4.17
C SER A 129 10.02 -12.07 3.00
N PHE A 130 9.86 -10.77 3.18
CA PHE A 130 9.30 -9.87 2.17
C PHE A 130 10.36 -9.11 1.39
N TRP A 131 11.52 -8.95 1.96
CA TRP A 131 12.59 -8.12 1.43
C TRP A 131 13.87 -8.96 1.24
#